data_33f7440dbfac5f7bb76e00e30d7e4446
#
_entry.id   33f7440dbfac5f7bb76e00e30d7e4446
#
_cell.length_a   1.000
_cell.length_b   1.000
_cell.length_c   1.000
_cell.angle_alpha   90.00
_cell.angle_beta   90.00
_cell.angle_gamma   90.00
#
_symmetry.space_group_name_H-M   'P 1'
#
loop_
_entity.id
_entity.type
_entity.pdbx_description
1 polymer ?
#
loop_
_entity_poly.entity_id
_entity_poly.type
_entity_poly.pdbx_seq_one_letter_code
_entity_poly.pdbx_strand_id
1 'polypeptide(L)'
;MCGIVGYIGSKNAARILLNGLHRLEYRGYDSAGMALLNNGNLNIYKCAGRVADLEKYIEGKDTSATIGIAHTRWATHGEPNDCNAHPHVSQSGRIALVHNGIIENYRVLKEALTAHGYTFHSTTDSEVFVNLIEYIRTSNNSTLLEAVQQAIKQVVGAYAIAVVDRDDPDQLIAVRQSSPLVVGIGDNEYFISSDAASVIEYTNDFVYLNDGEIAIIPRRGHMKLTTAENESCKIDISKLQLSISQLEKGGYDHFMLKEIFEQPQTLQDCIRGRIDKDSLTPTLSGIRDNRDTFLKARRIIIVACGTSWHASLIGKHFIESFCRIPVEVDYASEFRYRNPVINQDDIVIAVSQSGETADTLAAVELARSNGAFVYGICNAVGSSIARATDSGTYIHVGPEIGVASTKAFTGQVTVLLLLALTIGREKGTVSEKKCRSIAEELLMLPQTLQSTLDLVTSDVQSLAKIFTYAHNFIYMGRGVNYPTALEGALKLKEISYIHAEGYPAAEMKHGPIALIDAEMPCVVIATPDSTYDKTVSNVEEIKARGGRIVAIVAEEDVTVSQIADYVIKVPSASEFLMPVINSIPLQLLAYYIAINKGRDVDKPRNLAKSVTVE
;
A
#
# COMPACT_ATOMS: atom_id res chain seq x y z
N MET A 1 1.72 10.13 -1.92
CA MET A 1 3.12 9.72 -2.19
C MET A 1 3.55 10.14 -3.57
N CYS A 2 4.84 10.41 -3.76
CA CYS A 2 5.40 10.84 -5.04
C CYS A 2 5.91 9.66 -5.87
N GLY A 3 6.05 9.85 -7.20
CA GLY A 3 6.62 8.87 -8.11
C GLY A 3 7.87 9.42 -8.80
N ILE A 4 8.98 8.69 -8.72
CA ILE A 4 10.22 9.00 -9.45
C ILE A 4 10.36 8.04 -10.62
N VAL A 5 10.74 8.58 -11.80
CA VAL A 5 11.21 7.82 -12.95
C VAL A 5 12.48 8.48 -13.48
N GLY A 6 13.51 7.70 -13.77
CA GLY A 6 14.73 8.14 -14.43
C GLY A 6 15.10 7.20 -15.57
N TYR A 7 15.76 7.72 -16.57
CA TYR A 7 16.24 6.95 -17.71
C TYR A 7 17.58 7.47 -18.22
N ILE A 8 18.46 6.54 -18.55
CA ILE A 8 19.69 6.79 -19.29
C ILE A 8 19.93 5.64 -20.27
N GLY A 9 20.11 5.96 -21.55
CA GLY A 9 20.31 4.95 -22.59
C GLY A 9 20.41 5.57 -23.97
N SER A 10 19.87 4.85 -24.98
CA SER A 10 19.90 5.26 -26.39
C SER A 10 18.52 5.68 -26.93
N LYS A 11 17.44 5.38 -26.20
CA LYS A 11 16.06 5.66 -26.63
C LYS A 11 15.62 7.07 -26.23
N ASN A 12 14.47 7.52 -26.74
CA ASN A 12 13.86 8.79 -26.33
C ASN A 12 13.43 8.72 -24.85
N ALA A 13 14.11 9.49 -24.00
CA ALA A 13 13.87 9.51 -22.56
C ALA A 13 12.46 10.03 -22.22
N ALA A 14 11.97 11.08 -22.90
CA ALA A 14 10.69 11.69 -22.57
C ALA A 14 9.53 10.70 -22.64
N ARG A 15 9.50 9.85 -23.68
CA ARG A 15 8.45 8.83 -23.84
C ARG A 15 8.50 7.77 -22.71
N ILE A 16 9.69 7.32 -22.35
CA ILE A 16 9.88 6.33 -21.27
C ILE A 16 9.47 6.93 -19.92
N LEU A 17 9.87 8.17 -19.67
CA LEU A 17 9.53 8.89 -18.45
C LEU A 17 8.03 9.10 -18.32
N LEU A 18 7.33 9.54 -19.37
CA LEU A 18 5.88 9.70 -19.38
C LEU A 18 5.14 8.40 -19.13
N ASN A 19 5.51 7.31 -19.81
CA ASN A 19 4.92 6.00 -19.61
C ASN A 19 5.09 5.53 -18.15
N GLY A 20 6.28 5.74 -17.57
CA GLY A 20 6.54 5.42 -16.18
C GLY A 20 5.74 6.30 -15.20
N LEU A 21 5.61 7.62 -15.49
CA LEU A 21 4.80 8.52 -14.67
C LEU A 21 3.31 8.16 -14.70
N HIS A 22 2.75 7.80 -15.85
CA HIS A 22 1.36 7.34 -15.95
C HIS A 22 1.10 6.13 -15.04
N ARG A 23 2.06 5.21 -14.98
CA ARG A 23 1.97 4.03 -14.11
C ARG A 23 2.19 4.36 -12.63
N LEU A 24 2.84 5.49 -12.31
CA LEU A 24 3.03 5.96 -10.93
C LEU A 24 1.97 6.97 -10.47
N GLU A 25 1.05 7.38 -11.34
CA GLU A 25 0.07 8.42 -11.03
C GLU A 25 -0.85 8.06 -9.85
N TYR A 26 -1.03 6.76 -9.56
CA TYR A 26 -1.73 6.30 -8.36
C TYR A 26 -1.00 6.67 -7.05
N ARG A 27 0.29 7.01 -7.13
CA ARG A 27 1.10 7.47 -6.00
C ARG A 27 0.98 8.97 -5.74
N GLY A 28 0.79 9.78 -6.79
CA GLY A 28 0.68 11.23 -6.67
C GLY A 28 0.24 11.85 -8.00
N TYR A 29 -0.61 12.84 -7.94
CA TYR A 29 -1.26 13.45 -9.11
C TYR A 29 -1.50 14.96 -8.97
N ASP A 30 -0.86 15.62 -8.00
CA ASP A 30 -1.03 17.06 -7.73
C ASP A 30 -0.22 17.91 -8.71
N SER A 31 0.93 17.40 -9.15
CA SER A 31 1.75 18.00 -10.20
C SER A 31 2.64 16.95 -10.84
N ALA A 32 3.08 17.19 -12.08
CA ALA A 32 3.99 16.33 -12.81
C ALA A 32 5.07 17.17 -13.51
N GLY A 33 6.25 16.56 -13.75
CA GLY A 33 7.29 17.22 -14.51
C GLY A 33 8.48 16.32 -14.81
N MET A 34 9.32 16.80 -15.72
CA MET A 34 10.53 16.11 -16.15
C MET A 34 11.68 17.09 -16.42
N ALA A 35 12.89 16.63 -16.21
CA ALA A 35 14.14 17.26 -16.65
C ALA A 35 14.78 16.37 -17.72
N LEU A 36 15.05 16.94 -18.87
CA LEU A 36 15.63 16.26 -20.02
C LEU A 36 16.99 16.88 -20.35
N LEU A 37 18.02 16.06 -20.44
CA LEU A 37 19.37 16.52 -20.76
C LEU A 37 19.70 16.15 -22.21
N ASN A 38 19.88 17.17 -23.05
CA ASN A 38 20.17 17.02 -24.46
C ASN A 38 21.22 18.02 -24.90
N ASN A 39 22.33 17.53 -25.48
CA ASN A 39 23.41 18.35 -26.07
C ASN A 39 23.91 19.50 -25.17
N GLY A 40 24.08 19.23 -23.89
CA GLY A 40 24.53 20.21 -22.89
C GLY A 40 23.45 21.19 -22.42
N ASN A 41 22.19 21.00 -22.83
CA ASN A 41 21.06 21.78 -22.36
C ASN A 41 20.20 20.91 -21.39
N LEU A 42 19.79 21.52 -20.29
CA LEU A 42 18.89 20.94 -19.30
C LEU A 42 17.50 21.57 -19.48
N ASN A 43 16.61 20.86 -20.15
CA ASN A 43 15.25 21.31 -20.42
C ASN A 43 14.30 20.84 -19.30
N ILE A 44 13.58 21.77 -18.69
CA ILE A 44 12.65 21.50 -17.59
C ILE A 44 11.21 21.73 -18.06
N TYR A 45 10.38 20.73 -17.89
CA TYR A 45 8.95 20.77 -18.18
C TYR A 45 8.19 20.31 -16.93
N LYS A 46 7.39 21.18 -16.35
CA LYS A 46 6.59 20.86 -15.17
C LYS A 46 5.32 21.70 -15.09
N CYS A 47 4.27 21.12 -14.54
CA CYS A 47 2.99 21.79 -14.33
C CYS A 47 2.23 21.20 -13.14
N ALA A 48 1.33 21.97 -12.56
CA ALA A 48 0.30 21.47 -11.66
C ALA A 48 -0.69 20.59 -12.45
N GLY A 49 -1.25 19.58 -11.81
CA GLY A 49 -2.19 18.64 -12.41
C GLY A 49 -1.60 17.28 -12.72
N ARG A 50 -2.30 16.51 -13.53
CA ARG A 50 -2.00 15.10 -13.85
C ARG A 50 -0.90 14.97 -14.93
N VAL A 51 -0.41 13.76 -15.15
CA VAL A 51 0.57 13.45 -16.20
C VAL A 51 0.04 13.83 -17.60
N ALA A 52 -1.27 13.66 -17.83
CA ALA A 52 -1.91 14.09 -19.08
C ALA A 52 -1.83 15.61 -19.32
N ASP A 53 -1.78 16.43 -18.26
CA ASP A 53 -1.60 17.87 -18.37
C ASP A 53 -0.15 18.21 -18.72
N LEU A 54 0.83 17.45 -18.19
CA LEU A 54 2.22 17.55 -18.60
C LEU A 54 2.42 17.15 -20.07
N GLU A 55 1.74 16.10 -20.55
CA GLU A 55 1.79 15.70 -21.97
C GLU A 55 1.33 16.84 -22.88
N LYS A 56 0.19 17.46 -22.58
CA LYS A 56 -0.29 18.63 -23.31
C LYS A 56 0.69 19.81 -23.26
N TYR A 57 1.29 20.02 -22.07
CA TYR A 57 2.23 21.12 -21.85
C TYR A 57 3.50 21.00 -22.71
N ILE A 58 3.94 19.77 -23.00
CA ILE A 58 5.15 19.51 -23.80
C ILE A 58 4.88 19.37 -25.31
N GLU A 59 3.62 19.37 -25.74
CA GLU A 59 3.28 19.32 -27.17
C GLU A 59 3.99 20.46 -27.95
N GLY A 60 4.69 20.06 -29.00
CA GLY A 60 5.46 20.99 -29.85
C GLY A 60 6.78 21.50 -29.24
N LYS A 61 7.19 21.04 -28.05
CA LYS A 61 8.48 21.39 -27.44
C LYS A 61 9.56 20.35 -27.78
N ASP A 62 10.83 20.72 -27.64
CA ASP A 62 11.94 19.80 -27.86
C ASP A 62 12.06 18.84 -26.68
N THR A 63 11.66 17.59 -26.90
CA THR A 63 11.77 16.48 -25.95
C THR A 63 12.79 15.43 -26.40
N SER A 64 13.64 15.77 -27.37
CA SER A 64 14.68 14.90 -27.90
C SER A 64 15.83 14.74 -26.90
N ALA A 65 15.76 13.77 -26.01
CA ALA A 65 16.81 13.46 -25.04
C ALA A 65 16.94 11.95 -24.83
N THR A 66 18.13 11.52 -24.42
CA THR A 66 18.42 10.13 -24.10
C THR A 66 18.77 9.92 -22.62
N ILE A 67 18.68 10.97 -21.83
CA ILE A 67 18.80 10.97 -20.38
C ILE A 67 17.80 11.94 -19.79
N GLY A 68 17.18 11.57 -18.69
CA GLY A 68 16.26 12.44 -17.96
C GLY A 68 15.74 11.82 -16.67
N ILE A 69 15.13 12.68 -15.88
CA ILE A 69 14.45 12.34 -14.62
C ILE A 69 13.06 12.96 -14.62
N ALA A 70 12.09 12.31 -14.03
CA ALA A 70 10.71 12.77 -13.98
C ALA A 70 10.05 12.41 -12.66
N HIS A 71 8.96 13.11 -12.36
CA HIS A 71 8.30 13.01 -11.07
C HIS A 71 6.80 13.28 -11.16
N THR A 72 6.02 12.52 -10.38
CA THR A 72 4.64 12.87 -9.98
C THR A 72 4.62 13.20 -8.49
N ARG A 73 4.01 14.33 -8.14
CA ARG A 73 4.04 14.86 -6.79
C ARG A 73 2.71 14.62 -6.08
N TRP A 74 2.83 14.20 -4.83
CA TRP A 74 1.85 14.35 -3.77
C TRP A 74 2.36 15.42 -2.81
N ALA A 75 1.65 16.54 -2.70
CA ALA A 75 2.13 17.69 -1.95
C ALA A 75 2.16 17.41 -0.43
N THR A 76 3.36 17.43 0.14
CA THR A 76 3.62 17.38 1.60
C THR A 76 4.04 18.76 2.10
N HIS A 77 4.92 19.46 1.38
CA HIS A 77 5.41 20.80 1.69
C HIS A 77 5.12 21.77 0.53
N GLY A 78 4.38 22.84 0.80
CA GLY A 78 3.99 23.84 -0.18
C GLY A 78 2.81 23.41 -1.07
N GLU A 79 2.04 24.39 -1.52
CA GLU A 79 0.86 24.21 -2.34
C GLU A 79 1.16 23.50 -3.67
N PRO A 80 0.21 22.72 -4.24
CA PRO A 80 0.34 22.16 -5.57
C PRO A 80 0.22 23.27 -6.64
N ASN A 81 1.36 23.73 -7.12
CA ASN A 81 1.50 24.72 -8.19
C ASN A 81 2.74 24.42 -9.04
N ASP A 82 2.89 25.09 -10.16
CA ASP A 82 4.00 24.87 -11.10
C ASP A 82 5.38 25.13 -10.47
N CYS A 83 5.48 26.10 -9.56
CA CYS A 83 6.74 26.44 -8.90
C CYS A 83 7.22 25.30 -7.99
N ASN A 84 6.30 24.74 -7.22
CA ASN A 84 6.56 23.66 -6.26
C ASN A 84 6.58 22.27 -6.92
N ALA A 85 6.24 22.15 -8.21
CA ALA A 85 6.37 20.91 -8.96
C ALA A 85 7.84 20.52 -9.16
N HIS A 86 8.12 19.21 -9.15
CA HIS A 86 9.43 18.67 -9.50
C HIS A 86 9.56 18.49 -11.01
N PRO A 87 10.80 18.48 -11.54
CA PRO A 87 12.09 18.62 -10.88
C PRO A 87 12.38 20.02 -10.34
N HIS A 88 13.16 20.08 -9.26
CA HIS A 88 13.79 21.32 -8.82
C HIS A 88 15.16 21.47 -9.46
N VAL A 89 15.54 22.72 -9.73
CA VAL A 89 16.79 23.06 -10.40
C VAL A 89 17.61 23.95 -9.48
N SER A 90 18.90 23.76 -9.47
CA SER A 90 19.84 24.60 -8.72
C SER A 90 19.86 26.04 -9.26
N GLN A 91 20.31 26.99 -8.46
CA GLN A 91 20.30 28.42 -8.78
C GLN A 91 20.98 28.75 -10.12
N SER A 92 22.05 28.07 -10.49
CA SER A 92 22.73 28.28 -11.78
C SER A 92 22.03 27.61 -12.97
N GLY A 93 21.00 26.80 -12.74
CA GLY A 93 20.34 26.01 -13.78
C GLY A 93 21.15 24.79 -14.24
N ARG A 94 22.18 24.38 -13.50
CA ARG A 94 23.11 23.30 -13.86
C ARG A 94 22.61 21.92 -13.45
N ILE A 95 22.12 21.79 -12.23
CA ILE A 95 21.72 20.51 -11.63
C ILE A 95 20.20 20.45 -11.51
N ALA A 96 19.61 19.33 -11.92
CA ALA A 96 18.20 19.04 -11.63
C ALA A 96 18.08 17.82 -10.71
N LEU A 97 17.09 17.88 -9.82
CA LEU A 97 16.81 16.87 -8.81
C LEU A 97 15.30 16.59 -8.72
N VAL A 98 14.95 15.31 -8.61
CA VAL A 98 13.64 14.85 -8.15
C VAL A 98 13.79 14.17 -6.79
N HIS A 99 12.78 14.31 -5.95
CA HIS A 99 12.84 13.87 -4.56
C HIS A 99 11.49 13.33 -4.08
N ASN A 100 11.52 12.16 -3.47
CA ASN A 100 10.46 11.58 -2.66
C ASN A 100 10.91 11.57 -1.21
N GLY A 101 10.14 12.13 -0.31
CA GLY A 101 10.48 12.16 1.11
C GLY A 101 10.28 13.52 1.75
N ILE A 102 10.92 13.71 2.89
CA ILE A 102 10.91 14.96 3.67
C ILE A 102 12.30 15.20 4.25
N ILE A 103 12.83 16.40 4.04
CA ILE A 103 14.08 16.86 4.64
C ILE A 103 13.73 17.66 5.91
N GLU A 104 13.88 17.05 7.07
CA GLU A 104 13.45 17.61 8.34
C GLU A 104 14.21 18.89 8.72
N ASN A 105 15.51 18.93 8.46
CA ASN A 105 16.37 20.07 8.77
C ASN A 105 16.48 21.11 7.64
N TYR A 106 15.57 21.10 6.65
CA TYR A 106 15.65 21.97 5.48
C TYR A 106 15.68 23.47 5.83
N ARG A 107 15.05 23.89 6.92
CA ARG A 107 15.03 25.31 7.33
C ARG A 107 16.42 25.81 7.70
N VAL A 108 17.17 25.03 8.47
CA VAL A 108 18.55 25.36 8.87
C VAL A 108 19.46 25.42 7.64
N LEU A 109 19.32 24.43 6.73
CA LEU A 109 20.08 24.39 5.49
C LEU A 109 19.74 25.59 4.57
N LYS A 110 18.46 25.97 4.50
CA LYS A 110 17.99 27.12 3.73
C LYS A 110 18.60 28.44 4.26
N GLU A 111 18.60 28.64 5.57
CA GLU A 111 19.21 29.82 6.19
C GLU A 111 20.70 29.90 5.90
N ALA A 112 21.44 28.78 6.02
CA ALA A 112 22.86 28.71 5.71
C ALA A 112 23.14 29.04 4.23
N LEU A 113 22.38 28.45 3.31
CA LEU A 113 22.52 28.72 1.87
C LEU A 113 22.16 30.17 1.52
N THR A 114 21.14 30.75 2.16
CA THR A 114 20.77 32.15 1.97
C THR A 114 21.91 33.09 2.39
N ALA A 115 22.63 32.78 3.47
CA ALA A 115 23.82 33.52 3.89
C ALA A 115 24.98 33.43 2.87
N HIS A 116 24.99 32.39 2.04
CA HIS A 116 25.93 32.20 0.91
C HIS A 116 25.40 32.76 -0.43
N GLY A 117 24.29 33.51 -0.41
CA GLY A 117 23.77 34.20 -1.61
C GLY A 117 22.80 33.35 -2.46
N TYR A 118 22.33 32.21 -1.96
CA TYR A 118 21.29 31.44 -2.63
C TYR A 118 19.90 32.04 -2.41
N THR A 119 19.11 32.09 -3.49
CA THR A 119 17.71 32.51 -3.47
C THR A 119 16.81 31.32 -3.77
N PHE A 120 15.60 31.32 -3.20
CA PHE A 120 14.65 30.21 -3.31
C PHE A 120 13.34 30.71 -3.93
N HIS A 121 12.86 30.00 -4.93
CA HIS A 121 11.63 30.33 -5.65
C HIS A 121 10.45 29.51 -5.16
N SER A 122 10.70 28.30 -4.69
CA SER A 122 9.66 27.40 -4.16
C SER A 122 9.62 27.40 -2.64
N THR A 123 8.57 26.79 -2.11
CA THR A 123 8.42 26.54 -0.67
C THR A 123 8.79 25.12 -0.27
N THR A 124 9.42 24.36 -1.20
CA THR A 124 9.77 22.96 -0.98
C THR A 124 11.14 22.79 -0.33
N ASP A 125 11.30 21.73 0.43
CA ASP A 125 12.57 21.25 0.97
C ASP A 125 13.52 20.73 -0.13
N SER A 126 12.97 20.25 -1.24
CA SER A 126 13.71 19.70 -2.38
C SER A 126 14.55 20.74 -3.13
N GLU A 127 14.07 22.00 -3.22
CA GLU A 127 14.88 23.11 -3.78
C GLU A 127 16.07 23.43 -2.89
N VAL A 128 15.94 23.26 -1.58
CA VAL A 128 17.06 23.43 -0.65
C VAL A 128 18.10 22.33 -0.90
N PHE A 129 17.68 21.11 -1.12
CA PHE A 129 18.58 19.99 -1.35
C PHE A 129 19.39 20.13 -2.64
N VAL A 130 18.77 20.50 -3.76
CA VAL A 130 19.50 20.69 -5.03
C VAL A 130 20.49 21.86 -4.94
N ASN A 131 20.14 22.92 -4.23
CA ASN A 131 21.03 24.06 -4.00
C ASN A 131 22.19 23.73 -3.04
N LEU A 132 21.97 22.84 -2.06
CA LEU A 132 23.06 22.33 -1.20
C LEU A 132 24.08 21.53 -2.02
N ILE A 133 23.62 20.65 -2.92
CA ILE A 133 24.50 19.89 -3.83
C ILE A 133 25.32 20.85 -4.72
N GLU A 134 24.70 21.87 -5.29
CA GLU A 134 25.41 22.85 -6.12
C GLU A 134 26.42 23.67 -5.30
N TYR A 135 26.03 24.14 -4.11
CA TYR A 135 26.93 24.88 -3.23
C TYR A 135 28.20 24.07 -2.91
N ILE A 136 28.04 22.81 -2.52
CA ILE A 136 29.18 21.91 -2.21
C ILE A 136 30.03 21.68 -3.46
N ARG A 137 29.38 21.40 -4.62
CA ARG A 137 30.08 21.16 -5.88
C ARG A 137 30.94 22.36 -6.32
N THR A 138 30.37 23.54 -6.18
CA THR A 138 31.04 24.79 -6.60
C THR A 138 32.13 25.22 -5.63
N SER A 139 31.84 25.16 -4.31
CA SER A 139 32.78 25.60 -3.27
C SER A 139 34.01 24.70 -3.19
N ASN A 140 33.86 23.40 -3.42
CA ASN A 140 34.92 22.40 -3.28
C ASN A 140 35.52 21.98 -4.63
N ASN A 141 35.03 22.50 -5.75
CA ASN A 141 35.37 22.07 -7.11
C ASN A 141 35.32 20.53 -7.23
N SER A 142 34.27 19.93 -6.66
CA SER A 142 34.09 18.48 -6.54
C SER A 142 33.31 17.89 -7.73
N THR A 143 33.40 16.59 -7.91
CA THR A 143 32.52 15.84 -8.84
C THR A 143 31.08 15.85 -8.35
N LEU A 144 30.11 15.49 -9.22
CA LEU A 144 28.70 15.35 -8.80
C LEU A 144 28.54 14.33 -7.69
N LEU A 145 29.23 13.17 -7.81
CA LEU A 145 29.20 12.13 -6.77
C LEU A 145 29.68 12.65 -5.41
N GLU A 146 30.85 13.29 -5.37
CA GLU A 146 31.40 13.84 -4.13
C GLU A 146 30.50 14.90 -3.52
N ALA A 147 29.88 15.76 -4.35
CA ALA A 147 28.93 16.76 -3.88
C ALA A 147 27.68 16.12 -3.27
N VAL A 148 27.12 15.07 -3.90
CA VAL A 148 25.98 14.31 -3.37
C VAL A 148 26.36 13.62 -2.07
N GLN A 149 27.52 12.93 -2.00
CA GLN A 149 28.00 12.28 -0.78
C GLN A 149 28.15 13.24 0.39
N GLN A 150 28.65 14.45 0.15
CA GLN A 150 28.79 15.47 1.20
C GLN A 150 27.43 16.10 1.58
N ALA A 151 26.51 16.25 0.62
CA ALA A 151 25.18 16.79 0.88
C ALA A 151 24.36 15.85 1.76
N ILE A 152 24.34 14.55 1.45
CA ILE A 152 23.56 13.57 2.23
C ILE A 152 24.04 13.41 3.67
N LYS A 153 25.30 13.71 3.96
CA LYS A 153 25.83 13.75 5.33
C LYS A 153 25.28 14.92 6.17
N GLN A 154 24.74 15.96 5.52
CA GLN A 154 24.21 17.15 6.18
C GLN A 154 22.67 17.11 6.25
N VAL A 155 22.03 16.26 5.48
CA VAL A 155 20.59 16.14 5.39
C VAL A 155 20.07 15.15 6.42
N VAL A 156 19.00 15.52 7.15
CA VAL A 156 18.28 14.66 8.09
C VAL A 156 16.88 14.45 7.55
N GLY A 157 16.43 13.19 7.51
CA GLY A 157 15.09 12.82 7.08
C GLY A 157 15.06 11.62 6.14
N ALA A 158 13.87 11.33 5.62
CA ALA A 158 13.65 10.25 4.65
C ALA A 158 13.68 10.83 3.24
N TYR A 159 14.46 10.23 2.33
CA TYR A 159 14.54 10.66 0.94
C TYR A 159 14.89 9.55 -0.05
N ALA A 160 14.33 9.65 -1.24
CA ALA A 160 14.85 9.03 -2.45
C ALA A 160 15.04 10.13 -3.48
N ILE A 161 16.23 10.23 -4.05
CA ILE A 161 16.54 11.26 -5.05
C ILE A 161 17.11 10.65 -6.33
N ALA A 162 16.83 11.33 -7.45
CA ALA A 162 17.57 11.14 -8.69
C ALA A 162 18.07 12.52 -9.17
N VAL A 163 19.33 12.56 -9.56
CA VAL A 163 20.06 13.80 -9.87
C VAL A 163 20.72 13.70 -11.25
N VAL A 164 20.60 14.77 -12.03
CA VAL A 164 21.32 14.97 -13.30
C VAL A 164 22.08 16.29 -13.24
N ASP A 165 23.25 16.30 -13.87
CA ASP A 165 24.08 17.51 -14.00
C ASP A 165 24.36 17.78 -15.49
N ARG A 166 24.11 19.01 -15.93
CA ARG A 166 24.35 19.45 -17.30
C ARG A 166 25.83 19.32 -17.71
N ASP A 167 26.73 19.54 -16.76
CA ASP A 167 28.18 19.50 -17.02
C ASP A 167 28.78 18.10 -16.83
N ASP A 168 27.94 17.11 -16.47
CA ASP A 168 28.27 15.69 -16.37
C ASP A 168 27.16 14.83 -17.02
N PRO A 169 27.01 14.94 -18.38
CA PRO A 169 25.86 14.41 -19.10
C PRO A 169 25.86 12.90 -19.28
N ASP A 170 26.90 12.21 -18.83
CA ASP A 170 27.07 10.78 -19.07
C ASP A 170 26.77 9.91 -17.85
N GLN A 171 26.18 10.49 -16.81
CA GLN A 171 25.74 9.74 -15.64
C GLN A 171 24.45 10.28 -14.99
N LEU A 172 23.76 9.38 -14.30
CA LEU A 172 22.69 9.62 -13.35
C LEU A 172 23.15 9.19 -11.96
N ILE A 173 22.82 9.96 -10.93
CA ILE A 173 23.01 9.54 -9.53
C ILE A 173 21.67 9.35 -8.88
N ALA A 174 21.49 8.20 -8.20
CA ALA A 174 20.32 7.91 -7.39
C ALA A 174 20.73 7.55 -5.97
N VAL A 175 20.01 8.06 -4.97
CA VAL A 175 20.30 7.82 -3.55
C VAL A 175 19.02 7.44 -2.84
N ARG A 176 19.11 6.50 -1.92
CA ARG A 176 18.02 6.09 -1.07
C ARG A 176 18.35 6.25 0.41
N GLN A 177 17.37 6.80 1.15
CA GLN A 177 17.29 6.79 2.60
C GLN A 177 15.81 6.69 2.98
N SER A 178 15.36 5.54 3.47
CA SER A 178 14.00 5.21 3.92
C SER A 178 12.90 5.24 2.84
N SER A 179 12.97 6.11 1.82
CA SER A 179 12.00 6.15 0.72
C SER A 179 12.37 5.15 -0.39
N PRO A 180 11.41 4.39 -0.98
CA PRO A 180 11.71 3.34 -1.95
C PRO A 180 12.38 3.88 -3.23
N LEU A 181 13.44 3.17 -3.69
CA LEU A 181 14.09 3.43 -4.97
C LEU A 181 14.72 2.15 -5.52
N VAL A 182 14.53 1.89 -6.81
CA VAL A 182 15.07 0.75 -7.53
C VAL A 182 15.75 1.19 -8.82
N VAL A 183 16.75 0.40 -9.25
CA VAL A 183 17.38 0.55 -10.56
C VAL A 183 17.04 -0.65 -11.42
N GLY A 184 16.36 -0.43 -12.55
CA GLY A 184 16.14 -1.44 -13.59
C GLY A 184 17.32 -1.53 -14.53
N ILE A 185 17.75 -2.75 -14.85
CA ILE A 185 18.88 -3.03 -15.76
C ILE A 185 18.31 -3.52 -17.08
N GLY A 186 18.49 -2.74 -18.14
CA GLY A 186 18.13 -3.09 -19.52
C GLY A 186 19.36 -3.42 -20.37
N ASP A 187 19.13 -3.62 -21.68
CA ASP A 187 20.20 -3.85 -22.64
C ASP A 187 20.87 -2.50 -23.03
N ASN A 188 22.03 -2.23 -22.45
CA ASN A 188 22.77 -0.97 -22.57
C ASN A 188 21.95 0.27 -22.16
N GLU A 189 21.04 0.11 -21.22
CA GLU A 189 20.22 1.18 -20.67
C GLU A 189 19.84 0.90 -19.22
N TYR A 190 19.57 1.95 -18.45
CA TYR A 190 19.17 1.86 -17.07
C TYR A 190 17.94 2.71 -16.78
N PHE A 191 17.14 2.24 -15.85
CA PHE A 191 15.93 2.89 -15.39
C PHE A 191 16.04 3.12 -13.88
N ILE A 192 15.63 4.28 -13.41
CA ILE A 192 15.41 4.54 -11.98
C ILE A 192 13.91 4.58 -11.76
N SER A 193 13.42 3.98 -10.69
CA SER A 193 12.03 4.14 -10.31
C SER A 193 11.81 4.01 -8.80
N SER A 194 10.81 4.70 -8.31
CA SER A 194 10.28 4.48 -6.96
C SER A 194 9.42 3.21 -6.85
N ASP A 195 9.02 2.60 -7.99
CA ASP A 195 8.31 1.34 -8.07
C ASP A 195 8.68 0.59 -9.35
N ALA A 196 9.16 -0.63 -9.23
CA ALA A 196 9.58 -1.47 -10.35
C ALA A 196 8.48 -1.65 -11.42
N ALA A 197 7.20 -1.68 -11.01
CA ALA A 197 6.06 -1.83 -11.90
C ALA A 197 6.00 -0.74 -12.99
N SER A 198 6.51 0.46 -12.73
CA SER A 198 6.47 1.58 -13.68
C SER A 198 7.32 1.35 -14.94
N VAL A 199 8.39 0.56 -14.83
CA VAL A 199 9.36 0.31 -15.92
C VAL A 199 9.44 -1.17 -16.31
N ILE A 200 8.49 -1.99 -15.86
CA ILE A 200 8.45 -3.44 -16.09
C ILE A 200 8.38 -3.83 -17.58
N GLU A 201 7.87 -2.95 -18.45
CA GLU A 201 7.84 -3.20 -19.90
C GLU A 201 9.23 -3.17 -20.55
N TYR A 202 10.22 -2.59 -19.86
CA TYR A 202 11.57 -2.41 -20.39
C TYR A 202 12.55 -3.42 -19.81
N THR A 203 12.34 -3.87 -18.57
CA THR A 203 13.20 -4.85 -17.90
C THR A 203 12.51 -5.55 -16.74
N ASN A 204 12.94 -6.80 -16.49
CA ASN A 204 12.56 -7.60 -15.32
C ASN A 204 13.67 -7.70 -14.28
N ASP A 205 14.86 -7.17 -14.57
CA ASP A 205 16.02 -7.25 -13.70
C ASP A 205 16.19 -5.95 -12.90
N PHE A 206 16.05 -6.04 -11.57
CA PHE A 206 16.02 -4.88 -10.67
C PHE A 206 17.04 -5.00 -9.56
N VAL A 207 17.64 -3.88 -9.20
CA VAL A 207 18.43 -3.70 -7.99
C VAL A 207 17.66 -2.78 -7.04
N TYR A 208 17.26 -3.31 -5.89
CA TYR A 208 16.60 -2.54 -4.83
C TYR A 208 17.69 -1.90 -3.97
N LEU A 209 17.75 -0.58 -3.95
CA LEU A 209 18.70 0.12 -3.11
C LEU A 209 18.37 -0.07 -1.63
N ASN A 210 19.40 -0.19 -0.79
CA ASN A 210 19.30 -0.13 0.66
C ASN A 210 19.52 1.29 1.16
N ASP A 211 19.23 1.56 2.42
CA ASP A 211 19.43 2.87 3.01
C ASP A 211 20.93 3.23 3.05
N GLY A 212 21.22 4.48 2.67
CA GLY A 212 22.57 4.99 2.53
C GLY A 212 23.28 4.60 1.22
N GLU A 213 22.67 3.77 0.37
CA GLU A 213 23.27 3.41 -0.92
C GLU A 213 23.08 4.50 -1.97
N ILE A 214 24.16 4.70 -2.74
CA ILE A 214 24.25 5.63 -3.87
C ILE A 214 24.51 4.80 -5.13
N ALA A 215 23.58 4.85 -6.07
CA ALA A 215 23.78 4.26 -7.40
C ALA A 215 24.37 5.29 -8.35
N ILE A 216 25.51 4.95 -8.91
CA ILE A 216 26.19 5.68 -9.99
C ILE A 216 25.88 4.95 -11.28
N ILE A 217 25.09 5.57 -12.14
CA ILE A 217 24.51 4.95 -13.33
C ILE A 217 25.08 5.64 -14.55
N PRO A 218 26.11 5.03 -15.20
CA PRO A 218 26.77 5.64 -16.35
C PRO A 218 25.97 5.40 -17.64
N ARG A 219 26.14 6.25 -18.62
CA ARG A 219 25.59 6.07 -19.97
C ARG A 219 26.15 4.83 -20.66
N ARG A 220 27.41 4.48 -20.38
CA ARG A 220 28.09 3.30 -20.91
C ARG A 220 28.84 2.57 -19.80
N GLY A 221 28.76 1.24 -19.82
CA GLY A 221 29.40 0.39 -18.82
C GLY A 221 28.43 -0.04 -17.72
N HIS A 222 28.97 -0.48 -16.60
CA HIS A 222 28.18 -1.04 -15.50
C HIS A 222 27.94 -0.02 -14.41
N MET A 223 26.73 -0.01 -13.87
CA MET A 223 26.40 0.77 -12.69
C MET A 223 27.28 0.35 -11.50
N LYS A 224 27.47 1.27 -10.56
CA LYS A 224 28.18 1.02 -9.31
C LYS A 224 27.29 1.41 -8.14
N LEU A 225 27.41 0.69 -7.04
CA LEU A 225 26.80 1.05 -5.76
C LEU A 225 27.92 1.42 -4.77
N THR A 226 27.72 2.52 -4.05
CA THR A 226 28.62 3.01 -3.02
C THR A 226 27.85 3.63 -1.87
N THR A 227 28.53 3.97 -0.77
CA THR A 227 27.99 4.74 0.35
C THR A 227 28.53 6.17 0.36
N ALA A 228 28.06 6.96 1.34
CA ALA A 228 28.62 8.30 1.61
C ALA A 228 30.10 8.26 2.01
N GLU A 229 30.58 7.14 2.53
CA GLU A 229 31.98 6.88 2.93
C GLU A 229 32.82 6.26 1.81
N ASN A 230 32.28 6.14 0.60
CA ASN A 230 32.94 5.55 -0.57
C ASN A 230 33.16 4.03 -0.45
N GLU A 231 32.37 3.35 0.37
CA GLU A 231 32.41 1.89 0.46
C GLU A 231 31.63 1.26 -0.70
N SER A 232 32.26 0.33 -1.42
CA SER A 232 31.61 -0.39 -2.51
C SER A 232 30.55 -1.36 -1.99
N CYS A 233 29.33 -1.26 -2.49
CA CYS A 233 28.23 -2.15 -2.15
C CYS A 233 28.07 -3.26 -3.19
N LYS A 234 27.59 -4.42 -2.74
CA LYS A 234 27.27 -5.54 -3.63
C LYS A 234 26.00 -5.24 -4.42
N ILE A 235 26.05 -5.48 -5.72
CA ILE A 235 24.87 -5.41 -6.59
C ILE A 235 24.15 -6.76 -6.54
N ASP A 236 22.92 -6.75 -6.03
CA ASP A 236 22.06 -7.93 -5.96
C ASP A 236 20.85 -7.75 -6.91
N ILE A 237 20.84 -8.56 -7.97
CA ILE A 237 19.82 -8.45 -9.03
C ILE A 237 18.67 -9.38 -8.72
N SER A 238 17.48 -8.79 -8.53
CA SER A 238 16.22 -9.51 -8.34
C SER A 238 15.42 -9.55 -9.64
N LYS A 239 14.94 -10.74 -10.04
CA LYS A 239 14.03 -10.90 -11.19
C LYS A 239 12.58 -10.79 -10.76
N LEU A 240 11.89 -9.80 -11.31
CA LEU A 240 10.48 -9.58 -11.04
C LEU A 240 9.61 -10.29 -12.09
N GLN A 241 8.73 -11.19 -11.65
CA GLN A 241 7.79 -11.90 -12.52
C GLN A 241 6.42 -11.19 -12.52
N LEU A 242 6.33 -10.04 -13.20
CA LEU A 242 5.06 -9.35 -13.43
C LEU A 242 4.76 -9.30 -14.92
N SER A 243 3.49 -9.49 -15.29
CA SER A 243 3.02 -9.30 -16.67
C SER A 243 2.37 -7.92 -16.82
N ILE A 244 2.50 -7.31 -18.00
CA ILE A 244 1.88 -6.02 -18.33
C ILE A 244 0.35 -6.10 -18.19
N SER A 245 -0.27 -7.24 -18.54
CA SER A 245 -1.71 -7.44 -18.40
C SER A 245 -2.24 -7.29 -16.96
N GLN A 246 -1.39 -7.54 -15.96
CA GLN A 246 -1.76 -7.33 -14.56
C GLN A 246 -1.84 -5.85 -14.19
N LEU A 247 -1.19 -4.98 -14.95
CA LEU A 247 -1.15 -3.53 -14.76
C LEU A 247 -2.18 -2.77 -15.62
N GLU A 248 -3.02 -3.49 -16.38
CA GLU A 248 -4.07 -2.94 -17.23
C GLU A 248 -5.44 -3.23 -16.63
N LYS A 249 -6.45 -2.42 -16.99
CA LYS A 249 -7.82 -2.60 -16.49
C LYS A 249 -8.52 -3.85 -17.01
N GLY A 250 -8.01 -4.47 -18.08
CA GLY A 250 -8.55 -5.75 -18.60
C GLY A 250 -10.02 -5.72 -19.03
N GLY A 251 -10.50 -4.57 -19.54
CA GLY A 251 -11.90 -4.38 -19.96
C GLY A 251 -12.84 -3.84 -18.87
N TYR A 252 -12.38 -3.67 -17.65
CA TYR A 252 -13.14 -3.01 -16.59
C TYR A 252 -13.03 -1.49 -16.68
N ASP A 253 -14.05 -0.76 -16.23
CA ASP A 253 -14.04 0.70 -16.21
C ASP A 253 -12.98 1.25 -15.24
N HIS A 254 -12.76 0.55 -14.11
CA HIS A 254 -11.88 0.96 -13.03
C HIS A 254 -11.01 -0.20 -12.51
N PHE A 255 -9.81 0.11 -12.01
CA PHE A 255 -8.95 -0.87 -11.35
C PHE A 255 -9.63 -1.49 -10.13
N MET A 256 -10.27 -0.70 -9.29
CA MET A 256 -10.97 -1.22 -8.12
C MET A 256 -12.02 -2.28 -8.50
N LEU A 257 -12.80 -2.06 -9.56
CA LEU A 257 -13.77 -3.07 -10.01
C LEU A 257 -13.08 -4.34 -10.49
N LYS A 258 -12.02 -4.21 -11.31
CA LYS A 258 -11.19 -5.34 -11.73
C LYS A 258 -10.68 -6.12 -10.51
N GLU A 259 -10.11 -5.43 -9.53
CA GLU A 259 -9.52 -6.01 -8.33
C GLU A 259 -10.55 -6.71 -7.43
N ILE A 260 -11.80 -6.24 -7.41
CA ILE A 260 -12.91 -6.92 -6.74
C ILE A 260 -13.23 -8.24 -7.46
N PHE A 261 -13.35 -8.22 -8.80
CA PHE A 261 -13.68 -9.39 -9.59
C PHE A 261 -12.51 -10.38 -9.77
N GLU A 262 -11.28 -9.96 -9.54
CA GLU A 262 -10.09 -10.84 -9.56
C GLU A 262 -9.94 -11.67 -8.27
N GLN A 263 -10.67 -11.39 -7.21
CA GLN A 263 -10.47 -12.03 -5.90
C GLN A 263 -10.57 -13.57 -5.95
N PRO A 264 -11.46 -14.19 -6.70
CA PRO A 264 -11.44 -15.65 -6.85
C PRO A 264 -10.09 -16.18 -7.34
N GLN A 265 -9.54 -15.59 -8.40
CA GLN A 265 -8.25 -15.99 -8.96
C GLN A 265 -7.09 -15.66 -8.01
N THR A 266 -7.07 -14.46 -7.42
CA THR A 266 -5.98 -14.04 -6.55
C THR A 266 -5.94 -14.85 -5.25
N LEU A 267 -7.08 -15.31 -4.73
CA LEU A 267 -7.10 -16.22 -3.59
C LEU A 267 -6.66 -17.64 -3.98
N GLN A 268 -6.96 -18.10 -5.18
CA GLN A 268 -6.39 -19.36 -5.67
C GLN A 268 -4.86 -19.29 -5.69
N ASP A 269 -4.30 -18.17 -6.16
CA ASP A 269 -2.85 -17.93 -6.18
C ASP A 269 -2.28 -17.79 -4.75
N CYS A 270 -3.00 -17.13 -3.86
CA CYS A 270 -2.66 -16.98 -2.45
C CYS A 270 -2.58 -18.34 -1.72
N ILE A 271 -3.48 -19.27 -2.02
CA ILE A 271 -3.57 -20.58 -1.34
C ILE A 271 -2.63 -21.59 -2.01
N ARG A 272 -2.23 -21.39 -3.26
CA ARG A 272 -1.43 -22.32 -4.05
C ARG A 272 -0.16 -22.77 -3.32
N GLY A 273 -0.01 -24.11 -3.15
CA GLY A 273 1.14 -24.73 -2.50
C GLY A 273 1.20 -24.56 -0.98
N ARG A 274 0.15 -24.00 -0.35
CA ARG A 274 0.07 -23.78 1.10
C ARG A 274 -0.85 -24.76 1.82
N ILE A 275 -1.60 -25.54 1.07
CA ILE A 275 -2.38 -26.68 1.59
C ILE A 275 -1.97 -27.90 0.78
N ASP A 276 -1.47 -28.92 1.45
CA ASP A 276 -1.20 -30.20 0.85
C ASP A 276 -2.54 -30.87 0.49
N LYS A 277 -2.72 -31.22 -0.79
CA LYS A 277 -4.01 -31.70 -1.31
C LYS A 277 -4.41 -33.08 -0.82
N ASP A 278 -3.43 -33.92 -0.45
CA ASP A 278 -3.69 -35.31 -0.03
C ASP A 278 -3.98 -35.35 1.48
N SER A 279 -3.19 -34.66 2.26
CA SER A 279 -3.33 -34.62 3.72
C SER A 279 -4.23 -33.51 4.24
N LEU A 280 -4.59 -32.52 3.38
CA LEU A 280 -5.32 -31.29 3.73
C LEU A 280 -4.62 -30.51 4.87
N THR A 281 -3.29 -30.52 4.82
CA THR A 281 -2.47 -29.89 5.84
C THR A 281 -2.03 -28.51 5.40
N PRO A 282 -2.43 -27.43 6.12
CA PRO A 282 -1.91 -26.10 5.86
C PRO A 282 -0.45 -25.99 6.29
N THR A 283 0.36 -25.35 5.46
CA THR A 283 1.79 -25.14 5.71
C THR A 283 2.25 -23.78 5.16
N LEU A 284 2.93 -23.02 6.00
CA LEU A 284 3.65 -21.81 5.61
C LEU A 284 5.14 -22.02 5.89
N SER A 285 5.99 -21.89 4.87
CA SER A 285 7.44 -22.16 4.98
C SER A 285 8.10 -21.28 6.05
N GLY A 286 7.76 -19.98 6.08
CA GLY A 286 8.32 -19.08 7.09
C GLY A 286 8.00 -19.47 8.53
N ILE A 287 6.85 -20.13 8.79
CA ILE A 287 6.51 -20.67 10.11
C ILE A 287 7.23 -21.99 10.37
N ARG A 288 7.23 -22.89 9.39
CA ARG A 288 7.90 -24.18 9.50
C ARG A 288 9.39 -24.01 9.82
N ASP A 289 10.05 -23.09 9.13
CA ASP A 289 11.48 -22.85 9.28
C ASP A 289 11.83 -22.15 10.60
N ASN A 290 10.83 -21.52 11.27
CA ASN A 290 10.94 -20.88 12.58
C ASN A 290 10.01 -21.49 13.62
N ARG A 291 9.70 -22.78 13.47
CA ARG A 291 8.71 -23.51 14.28
C ARG A 291 8.87 -23.30 15.78
N ASP A 292 10.08 -23.48 16.28
CA ASP A 292 10.35 -23.44 17.74
C ASP A 292 10.10 -22.04 18.32
N THR A 293 10.33 -20.98 17.55
CA THR A 293 10.02 -19.61 17.94
C THR A 293 8.52 -19.43 18.11
N PHE A 294 7.72 -19.87 17.13
CA PHE A 294 6.26 -19.77 17.21
C PHE A 294 5.67 -20.63 18.34
N LEU A 295 6.22 -21.81 18.60
CA LEU A 295 5.74 -22.69 19.68
C LEU A 295 6.05 -22.14 21.07
N LYS A 296 7.13 -21.39 21.25
CA LYS A 296 7.53 -20.75 22.51
C LYS A 296 6.86 -19.39 22.73
N ALA A 297 6.26 -18.83 21.71
CA ALA A 297 5.66 -17.50 21.78
C ALA A 297 4.63 -17.39 22.92
N ARG A 298 4.80 -16.39 23.77
CA ARG A 298 3.88 -16.06 24.86
C ARG A 298 2.81 -15.07 24.46
N ARG A 299 3.14 -14.19 23.53
CA ARG A 299 2.25 -13.17 22.97
C ARG A 299 2.62 -12.91 21.51
N ILE A 300 1.62 -12.58 20.72
CA ILE A 300 1.82 -12.05 19.36
C ILE A 300 1.30 -10.61 19.34
N ILE A 301 2.09 -9.70 18.81
CA ILE A 301 1.71 -8.30 18.56
C ILE A 301 1.63 -8.13 17.05
N ILE A 302 0.49 -7.68 16.54
CA ILE A 302 0.32 -7.40 15.11
C ILE A 302 0.30 -5.88 14.90
N VAL A 303 1.18 -5.37 14.06
CA VAL A 303 1.29 -3.95 13.75
C VAL A 303 0.93 -3.70 12.29
N ALA A 304 0.03 -2.77 12.03
CA ALA A 304 -0.47 -2.47 10.70
C ALA A 304 -1.15 -1.09 10.63
N CYS A 305 -1.51 -0.64 9.43
CA CYS A 305 -2.26 0.57 9.16
C CYS A 305 -3.50 0.27 8.29
N GLY A 306 -4.59 1.03 8.48
CA GLY A 306 -5.78 1.01 7.62
C GLY A 306 -6.40 -0.38 7.43
N THR A 307 -6.63 -0.76 6.18
CA THR A 307 -7.19 -2.07 5.79
C THR A 307 -6.40 -3.25 6.38
N SER A 308 -5.07 -3.16 6.42
CA SER A 308 -4.22 -4.20 7.02
C SER A 308 -4.43 -4.33 8.53
N TRP A 309 -4.76 -3.23 9.22
CA TRP A 309 -5.11 -3.26 10.64
C TRP A 309 -6.46 -3.97 10.84
N HIS A 310 -7.47 -3.74 9.99
CA HIS A 310 -8.75 -4.48 10.03
C HIS A 310 -8.54 -5.97 9.79
N ALA A 311 -7.72 -6.36 8.81
CA ALA A 311 -7.35 -7.76 8.58
C ALA A 311 -6.65 -8.37 9.81
N SER A 312 -5.80 -7.60 10.48
CA SER A 312 -5.09 -8.01 11.70
C SER A 312 -6.03 -8.26 12.88
N LEU A 313 -7.10 -7.48 13.01
CA LEU A 313 -8.14 -7.72 14.02
C LEU A 313 -8.85 -9.07 13.80
N ILE A 314 -9.11 -9.44 12.53
CA ILE A 314 -9.65 -10.76 12.19
C ILE A 314 -8.60 -11.85 12.52
N GLY A 315 -7.33 -11.60 12.14
CA GLY A 315 -6.21 -12.49 12.45
C GLY A 315 -6.04 -12.75 13.95
N LYS A 316 -6.28 -11.73 14.80
CA LYS A 316 -6.32 -11.89 16.26
C LYS A 316 -7.33 -12.97 16.66
N HIS A 317 -8.56 -12.89 16.15
CA HIS A 317 -9.58 -13.91 16.46
C HIS A 317 -9.14 -15.31 16.04
N PHE A 318 -8.50 -15.46 14.89
CA PHE A 318 -8.00 -16.75 14.41
C PHE A 318 -6.88 -17.30 15.30
N ILE A 319 -5.87 -16.47 15.59
CA ILE A 319 -4.72 -16.90 16.39
C ILE A 319 -5.15 -17.25 17.83
N GLU A 320 -5.96 -16.42 18.46
CA GLU A 320 -6.46 -16.69 19.80
C GLU A 320 -7.33 -17.96 19.84
N SER A 321 -8.16 -18.20 18.82
CA SER A 321 -9.01 -19.38 18.72
C SER A 321 -8.23 -20.66 18.48
N PHE A 322 -7.27 -20.66 17.57
CA PHE A 322 -6.55 -21.87 17.15
C PHE A 322 -5.24 -22.09 17.89
N CYS A 323 -4.47 -21.04 18.18
CA CYS A 323 -3.15 -21.16 18.78
C CYS A 323 -3.17 -21.02 20.31
N ARG A 324 -4.23 -20.43 20.87
CA ARG A 324 -4.33 -20.11 22.30
C ARG A 324 -3.17 -19.24 22.79
N ILE A 325 -2.72 -18.34 21.93
CA ILE A 325 -1.71 -17.31 22.20
C ILE A 325 -2.42 -15.96 22.27
N PRO A 326 -2.24 -15.15 23.33
CA PRO A 326 -2.79 -13.80 23.41
C PRO A 326 -2.28 -12.92 22.26
N VAL A 327 -3.16 -12.14 21.64
CA VAL A 327 -2.82 -11.27 20.54
C VAL A 327 -3.21 -9.81 20.84
N GLU A 328 -2.24 -8.92 20.67
CA GLU A 328 -2.44 -7.47 20.65
C GLU A 328 -2.40 -6.98 19.19
N VAL A 329 -3.30 -6.09 18.81
CA VAL A 329 -3.29 -5.49 17.47
C VAL A 329 -3.22 -3.98 17.63
N ASP A 330 -2.17 -3.39 17.08
CA ASP A 330 -1.88 -1.97 17.24
C ASP A 330 -1.81 -1.25 15.89
N TYR A 331 -2.17 0.02 15.88
CA TYR A 331 -1.78 0.89 14.77
C TYR A 331 -0.27 1.07 14.80
N ALA A 332 0.40 0.86 13.66
CA ALA A 332 1.84 0.97 13.59
C ALA A 332 2.34 2.38 13.99
N SER A 333 1.58 3.43 13.65
CA SER A 333 1.83 4.82 14.06
C SER A 333 1.83 5.00 15.58
N GLU A 334 0.86 4.38 16.28
CA GLU A 334 0.78 4.48 17.73
C GLU A 334 1.85 3.60 18.41
N PHE A 335 2.07 2.39 17.89
CA PHE A 335 3.05 1.45 18.40
C PHE A 335 4.46 2.05 18.48
N ARG A 336 4.91 2.77 17.43
CA ARG A 336 6.25 3.33 17.36
C ARG A 336 6.53 4.44 18.41
N TYR A 337 5.48 5.14 18.88
CA TYR A 337 5.64 6.28 19.79
C TYR A 337 5.22 6.03 21.24
N ARG A 338 4.37 5.02 21.50
CA ARG A 338 3.88 4.74 22.85
C ARG A 338 4.88 4.06 23.78
N ASN A 339 6.14 3.81 23.33
CA ASN A 339 7.14 3.04 24.06
C ASN A 339 6.61 1.64 24.46
N PRO A 340 6.31 0.75 23.49
CA PRO A 340 5.64 -0.51 23.74
C PRO A 340 6.49 -1.44 24.60
N VAL A 341 5.81 -2.21 25.47
CA VAL A 341 6.48 -3.26 26.23
C VAL A 341 6.66 -4.46 25.32
N ILE A 342 7.89 -4.78 24.99
CA ILE A 342 8.27 -5.90 24.11
C ILE A 342 9.20 -6.83 24.90
N ASN A 343 8.91 -8.13 24.88
CA ASN A 343 9.73 -9.16 25.51
C ASN A 343 10.39 -10.04 24.43
N GLN A 344 11.47 -10.71 24.77
CA GLN A 344 12.17 -11.62 23.84
C GLN A 344 11.34 -12.81 23.37
N ASP A 345 10.32 -13.22 24.15
CA ASP A 345 9.39 -14.29 23.82
C ASP A 345 8.15 -13.77 23.06
N ASP A 346 8.08 -12.48 22.73
CA ASP A 346 7.03 -11.90 21.89
C ASP A 346 7.39 -12.07 20.42
N ILE A 347 6.38 -12.30 19.59
CA ILE A 347 6.48 -12.25 18.13
C ILE A 347 5.76 -10.99 17.66
N VAL A 348 6.41 -10.18 16.84
CA VAL A 348 5.77 -9.05 16.18
C VAL A 348 5.45 -9.44 14.73
N ILE A 349 4.19 -9.32 14.31
CA ILE A 349 3.76 -9.57 12.93
C ILE A 349 3.46 -8.22 12.28
N ALA A 350 4.19 -7.89 11.22
CA ALA A 350 3.95 -6.70 10.43
C ALA A 350 3.10 -7.04 9.20
N VAL A 351 1.94 -6.40 9.04
CA VAL A 351 1.04 -6.64 7.91
C VAL A 351 0.96 -5.40 7.03
N SER A 352 1.34 -5.54 5.76
CA SER A 352 1.33 -4.41 4.81
C SER A 352 1.08 -4.89 3.38
N GLN A 353 0.20 -4.22 2.63
CA GLN A 353 0.00 -4.49 1.22
C GLN A 353 1.22 -4.06 0.41
N SER A 354 1.66 -2.82 0.53
CA SER A 354 2.79 -2.28 -0.22
C SER A 354 4.15 -2.77 0.30
N GLY A 355 4.22 -3.12 1.60
CA GLY A 355 5.48 -3.37 2.28
C GLY A 355 6.40 -2.14 2.40
N GLU A 356 5.85 -0.93 2.15
CA GLU A 356 6.58 0.34 2.13
C GLU A 356 5.95 1.39 3.07
N THR A 357 4.99 1.01 3.92
CA THR A 357 4.34 1.93 4.85
C THR A 357 5.34 2.37 5.92
N ALA A 358 5.61 3.67 6.00
CA ALA A 358 6.66 4.23 6.86
C ALA A 358 6.47 3.84 8.34
N ASP A 359 5.27 4.04 8.89
CA ASP A 359 4.98 3.68 10.29
C ASP A 359 5.17 2.20 10.56
N THR A 360 4.75 1.33 9.61
CA THR A 360 4.90 -0.12 9.79
C THR A 360 6.37 -0.54 9.72
N LEU A 361 7.17 0.08 8.85
CA LEU A 361 8.60 -0.16 8.78
C LEU A 361 9.30 0.27 10.08
N ALA A 362 8.99 1.47 10.57
CA ALA A 362 9.54 1.96 11.84
C ALA A 362 9.14 1.10 13.03
N ALA A 363 7.90 0.57 13.04
CA ALA A 363 7.46 -0.39 14.07
C ALA A 363 8.25 -1.71 14.01
N VAL A 364 8.58 -2.21 12.80
CA VAL A 364 9.45 -3.38 12.59
C VAL A 364 10.84 -3.14 13.16
N GLU A 365 11.46 -2.01 12.83
CA GLU A 365 12.79 -1.63 13.32
C GLU A 365 12.81 -1.50 14.85
N LEU A 366 11.79 -0.86 15.43
CA LEU A 366 11.64 -0.75 16.87
C LEU A 366 11.50 -2.13 17.54
N ALA A 367 10.69 -3.02 16.99
CA ALA A 367 10.50 -4.36 17.52
C ALA A 367 11.82 -5.17 17.50
N ARG A 368 12.57 -5.11 16.39
CA ARG A 368 13.87 -5.78 16.26
C ARG A 368 14.92 -5.22 17.21
N SER A 369 14.99 -3.90 17.36
CA SER A 369 15.93 -3.26 18.29
C SER A 369 15.68 -3.64 19.75
N ASN A 370 14.43 -4.04 20.08
CA ASN A 370 14.04 -4.59 21.39
C ASN A 370 14.19 -6.11 21.48
N GLY A 371 14.70 -6.79 20.46
CA GLY A 371 15.02 -8.21 20.46
C GLY A 371 13.84 -9.15 20.16
N ALA A 372 12.70 -8.64 19.69
CA ALA A 372 11.59 -9.47 19.26
C ALA A 372 11.88 -10.11 17.89
N PHE A 373 11.37 -11.33 17.68
CA PHE A 373 11.30 -11.93 16.35
C PHE A 373 10.19 -11.27 15.54
N VAL A 374 10.52 -10.78 14.34
CA VAL A 374 9.56 -10.07 13.48
C VAL A 374 9.22 -10.87 12.23
N TYR A 375 7.92 -11.07 12.01
CA TYR A 375 7.38 -11.80 10.87
C TYR A 375 6.60 -10.88 9.95
N GLY A 376 6.92 -10.87 8.63
CA GLY A 376 6.27 -10.00 7.65
C GLY A 376 5.15 -10.71 6.87
N ILE A 377 3.99 -10.07 6.73
CA ILE A 377 2.93 -10.46 5.79
C ILE A 377 2.78 -9.32 4.79
N CYS A 378 3.39 -9.49 3.61
CA CYS A 378 3.44 -8.46 2.57
C CYS A 378 2.89 -8.97 1.24
N ASN A 379 2.44 -8.06 0.36
CA ASN A 379 2.11 -8.43 -1.02
C ASN A 379 3.28 -8.15 -1.97
N ALA A 380 3.92 -6.99 -1.85
CA ALA A 380 5.02 -6.62 -2.73
C ALA A 380 6.30 -7.39 -2.38
N VAL A 381 6.76 -8.20 -3.34
CA VAL A 381 8.00 -8.98 -3.21
C VAL A 381 9.20 -8.05 -3.18
N GLY A 382 10.13 -8.29 -2.24
CA GLY A 382 11.34 -7.49 -2.08
C GLY A 382 11.14 -6.10 -1.49
N SER A 383 9.95 -5.79 -0.96
CA SER A 383 9.65 -4.52 -0.30
C SER A 383 10.49 -4.30 0.97
N SER A 384 10.54 -3.05 1.44
CA SER A 384 11.36 -2.65 2.60
C SER A 384 10.99 -3.42 3.87
N ILE A 385 9.69 -3.56 4.17
CA ILE A 385 9.22 -4.35 5.32
C ILE A 385 9.60 -5.82 5.17
N ALA A 386 9.43 -6.40 3.96
CA ALA A 386 9.79 -7.79 3.73
C ALA A 386 11.29 -8.08 3.93
N ARG A 387 12.16 -7.12 3.57
CA ARG A 387 13.60 -7.23 3.81
C ARG A 387 14.00 -6.96 5.26
N ALA A 388 13.24 -6.13 5.97
CA ALA A 388 13.53 -5.77 7.35
C ALA A 388 13.06 -6.82 8.37
N THR A 389 12.22 -7.78 7.98
CA THR A 389 11.69 -8.83 8.87
C THR A 389 12.60 -10.07 8.88
N ASP A 390 12.59 -10.82 9.99
CA ASP A 390 13.42 -12.03 10.16
C ASP A 390 12.90 -13.21 9.31
N SER A 391 11.59 -13.24 9.07
CA SER A 391 10.91 -14.22 8.20
C SER A 391 9.56 -13.64 7.75
N GLY A 392 8.87 -14.31 6.83
CA GLY A 392 7.58 -13.80 6.37
C GLY A 392 6.86 -14.68 5.37
N THR A 393 5.71 -14.17 4.93
CA THR A 393 4.87 -14.77 3.90
C THR A 393 4.33 -13.68 2.97
N TYR A 394 4.51 -13.85 1.67
CA TYR A 394 3.85 -13.00 0.68
C TYR A 394 2.41 -13.46 0.46
N ILE A 395 1.47 -12.54 0.28
CA ILE A 395 0.05 -12.90 0.06
C ILE A 395 -0.25 -13.30 -1.39
N HIS A 396 0.61 -12.93 -2.34
CA HIS A 396 0.53 -13.31 -3.76
C HIS A 396 -0.80 -12.98 -4.46
N VAL A 397 -1.42 -11.84 -4.15
CA VAL A 397 -2.65 -11.39 -4.83
C VAL A 397 -2.38 -10.52 -6.07
N GLY A 398 -1.12 -10.44 -6.50
CA GLY A 398 -0.70 -9.59 -7.62
C GLY A 398 -0.72 -8.09 -7.29
N PRO A 399 -0.39 -7.22 -8.25
CA PRO A 399 -0.42 -5.78 -8.06
C PRO A 399 -1.83 -5.28 -7.76
N GLU A 400 -1.94 -4.36 -6.80
CA GLU A 400 -3.18 -3.68 -6.46
C GLU A 400 -2.99 -2.18 -6.66
N ILE A 401 -3.69 -1.61 -7.66
CA ILE A 401 -3.49 -0.25 -8.18
C ILE A 401 -4.53 0.72 -7.64
N GLY A 402 -5.79 0.28 -7.52
CA GLY A 402 -6.84 1.08 -6.89
C GLY A 402 -6.41 1.54 -5.50
N VAL A 403 -6.59 2.82 -5.18
CA VAL A 403 -6.14 3.38 -3.89
C VAL A 403 -6.79 2.67 -2.72
N ALA A 404 -8.10 2.44 -2.79
CA ALA A 404 -8.82 1.65 -1.79
C ALA A 404 -8.51 0.15 -1.95
N SER A 405 -7.93 -0.46 -0.93
CA SER A 405 -7.57 -1.88 -0.95
C SER A 405 -8.79 -2.79 -0.95
N THR A 406 -8.74 -3.87 -1.76
CA THR A 406 -9.79 -4.88 -1.89
C THR A 406 -9.22 -6.30 -1.80
N LYS A 407 -8.55 -6.78 -2.84
CA LYS A 407 -7.96 -8.13 -2.89
C LYS A 407 -6.81 -8.34 -1.90
N ALA A 408 -6.09 -7.28 -1.52
CA ALA A 408 -5.08 -7.37 -0.49
C ALA A 408 -5.69 -7.69 0.88
N PHE A 409 -6.85 -7.13 1.22
CA PHE A 409 -7.57 -7.46 2.45
C PHE A 409 -7.90 -8.95 2.52
N THR A 410 -8.57 -9.49 1.49
CA THR A 410 -8.97 -10.90 1.46
C THR A 410 -7.77 -11.84 1.46
N GLY A 411 -6.68 -11.48 0.77
CA GLY A 411 -5.42 -12.21 0.81
C GLY A 411 -4.76 -12.20 2.19
N GLN A 412 -4.74 -11.05 2.88
CA GLN A 412 -4.21 -10.93 4.23
C GLN A 412 -5.01 -11.76 5.24
N VAL A 413 -6.35 -11.69 5.20
CA VAL A 413 -7.23 -12.51 6.05
C VAL A 413 -6.98 -14.01 5.81
N THR A 414 -6.86 -14.41 4.54
CA THR A 414 -6.58 -15.81 4.16
C THR A 414 -5.23 -16.29 4.69
N VAL A 415 -4.16 -15.47 4.56
CA VAL A 415 -2.83 -15.82 5.08
C VAL A 415 -2.82 -15.87 6.61
N LEU A 416 -3.51 -14.97 7.29
CA LEU A 416 -3.64 -14.98 8.76
C LEU A 416 -4.40 -16.23 9.26
N LEU A 417 -5.40 -16.70 8.50
CA LEU A 417 -6.07 -17.97 8.81
C LEU A 417 -5.13 -19.16 8.62
N LEU A 418 -4.40 -19.22 7.49
CA LEU A 418 -3.40 -20.27 7.24
C LEU A 418 -2.30 -20.28 8.31
N LEU A 419 -1.85 -19.08 8.74
CA LEU A 419 -0.88 -18.92 9.82
C LEU A 419 -1.42 -19.51 11.15
N ALA A 420 -2.63 -19.13 11.52
CA ALA A 420 -3.26 -19.62 12.75
C ALA A 420 -3.49 -21.13 12.74
N LEU A 421 -3.91 -21.70 11.62
CA LEU A 421 -4.08 -23.15 11.46
C LEU A 421 -2.74 -23.88 11.52
N THR A 422 -1.69 -23.35 10.87
CA THR A 422 -0.35 -23.94 10.87
C THR A 422 0.22 -23.98 12.29
N ILE A 423 0.19 -22.86 13.02
CA ILE A 423 0.70 -22.78 14.39
C ILE A 423 -0.15 -23.64 15.34
N GLY A 424 -1.49 -23.52 15.25
CA GLY A 424 -2.40 -24.26 16.13
C GLY A 424 -2.28 -25.77 15.98
N ARG A 425 -2.06 -26.27 14.76
CA ARG A 425 -1.77 -27.68 14.49
C ARG A 425 -0.43 -28.10 15.11
N GLU A 426 0.63 -27.34 14.89
CA GLU A 426 1.96 -27.63 15.44
C GLU A 426 1.99 -27.59 16.98
N LYS A 427 1.15 -26.75 17.60
CA LYS A 427 0.95 -26.71 19.07
C LYS A 427 0.02 -27.82 19.58
N GLY A 428 -0.72 -28.49 18.71
CA GLY A 428 -1.76 -29.45 19.10
C GLY A 428 -2.99 -28.83 19.76
N THR A 429 -3.23 -27.52 19.56
CA THR A 429 -4.36 -26.78 20.13
C THR A 429 -5.59 -26.78 19.22
N VAL A 430 -5.47 -27.20 17.97
CA VAL A 430 -6.57 -27.45 17.03
C VAL A 430 -6.59 -28.92 16.64
N SER A 431 -7.77 -29.54 16.61
CA SER A 431 -7.89 -30.94 16.19
C SER A 431 -7.62 -31.10 14.70
N GLU A 432 -7.01 -32.21 14.30
CA GLU A 432 -6.78 -32.51 12.88
C GLU A 432 -8.07 -32.47 12.05
N LYS A 433 -9.18 -32.97 12.60
CA LYS A 433 -10.48 -32.94 11.94
C LYS A 433 -10.93 -31.52 11.61
N LYS A 434 -10.82 -30.59 12.59
CA LYS A 434 -11.19 -29.18 12.38
C LYS A 434 -10.25 -28.49 11.41
N CYS A 435 -8.95 -28.77 11.52
CA CYS A 435 -7.95 -28.22 10.61
C CYS A 435 -8.21 -28.65 9.15
N ARG A 436 -8.48 -29.93 8.92
CA ARG A 436 -8.83 -30.48 7.60
C ARG A 436 -10.11 -29.87 7.04
N SER A 437 -11.17 -29.78 7.86
CA SER A 437 -12.44 -29.19 7.42
C SER A 437 -12.27 -27.76 6.93
N ILE A 438 -11.52 -26.93 7.66
CA ILE A 438 -11.26 -25.52 7.25
C ILE A 438 -10.33 -25.47 6.03
N ALA A 439 -9.36 -26.39 5.92
CA ALA A 439 -8.49 -26.48 4.75
C ALA A 439 -9.27 -26.88 3.47
N GLU A 440 -10.25 -27.76 3.57
CA GLU A 440 -11.16 -28.10 2.47
C GLU A 440 -11.98 -26.88 2.03
N GLU A 441 -12.57 -26.16 2.97
CA GLU A 441 -13.30 -24.93 2.69
C GLU A 441 -12.40 -23.84 2.07
N LEU A 442 -11.14 -23.69 2.53
CA LEU A 442 -10.17 -22.77 1.94
C LEU A 442 -9.85 -23.13 0.47
N LEU A 443 -9.76 -24.42 0.13
CA LEU A 443 -9.54 -24.84 -1.26
C LEU A 443 -10.75 -24.54 -2.15
N MET A 444 -11.96 -24.51 -1.57
CA MET A 444 -13.21 -24.17 -2.28
C MET A 444 -13.48 -22.65 -2.28
N LEU A 445 -12.81 -21.87 -1.45
CA LEU A 445 -13.05 -20.44 -1.29
C LEU A 445 -13.03 -19.64 -2.60
N PRO A 446 -12.13 -19.90 -3.57
CA PRO A 446 -12.16 -19.22 -4.87
C PRO A 446 -13.51 -19.40 -5.60
N GLN A 447 -14.06 -20.60 -5.61
CA GLN A 447 -15.36 -20.87 -6.22
C GLN A 447 -16.51 -20.23 -5.44
N THR A 448 -16.45 -20.27 -4.11
CA THR A 448 -17.42 -19.59 -3.24
C THR A 448 -17.44 -18.08 -3.49
N LEU A 449 -16.27 -17.46 -3.68
CA LEU A 449 -16.21 -16.03 -4.02
C LEU A 449 -16.75 -15.73 -5.41
N GLN A 450 -16.50 -16.59 -6.40
CA GLN A 450 -17.09 -16.41 -7.72
C GLN A 450 -18.62 -16.49 -7.63
N SER A 451 -19.16 -17.48 -6.92
CA SER A 451 -20.60 -17.60 -6.68
C SER A 451 -21.17 -16.38 -5.92
N THR A 452 -20.41 -15.84 -4.96
CA THR A 452 -20.80 -14.63 -4.23
C THR A 452 -20.89 -13.43 -5.18
N LEU A 453 -19.88 -13.20 -6.02
CA LEU A 453 -19.89 -12.12 -7.00
C LEU A 453 -21.09 -12.24 -7.97
N ASP A 454 -21.33 -13.45 -8.49
CA ASP A 454 -22.43 -13.70 -9.41
C ASP A 454 -23.81 -13.45 -8.75
N LEU A 455 -23.94 -13.80 -7.47
CA LEU A 455 -25.18 -13.67 -6.70
C LEU A 455 -25.49 -12.22 -6.33
N VAL A 456 -24.47 -11.48 -5.82
CA VAL A 456 -24.74 -10.18 -5.15
C VAL A 456 -24.62 -8.96 -6.06
N THR A 457 -23.93 -9.06 -7.23
CA THR A 457 -23.56 -7.86 -8.00
C THR A 457 -24.76 -7.04 -8.45
N SER A 458 -25.79 -7.67 -9.01
CA SER A 458 -26.98 -6.95 -9.50
C SER A 458 -27.81 -6.30 -8.38
N ASP A 459 -27.94 -7.01 -7.26
CA ASP A 459 -28.71 -6.56 -6.11
C ASP A 459 -28.00 -5.38 -5.43
N VAL A 460 -26.69 -5.50 -5.21
CA VAL A 460 -25.88 -4.43 -4.64
C VAL A 460 -25.85 -3.20 -5.54
N GLN A 461 -25.77 -3.38 -6.87
CA GLN A 461 -25.83 -2.27 -7.82
C GLN A 461 -27.18 -1.52 -7.74
N SER A 462 -28.27 -2.27 -7.59
CA SER A 462 -29.61 -1.69 -7.42
C SER A 462 -29.75 -0.96 -6.09
N LEU A 463 -29.25 -1.57 -5.02
CA LEU A 463 -29.25 -1.01 -3.67
C LEU A 463 -28.42 0.27 -3.58
N ALA A 464 -27.27 0.32 -4.24
CA ALA A 464 -26.40 1.50 -4.28
C ALA A 464 -27.10 2.74 -4.85
N LYS A 465 -28.02 2.56 -5.82
CA LYS A 465 -28.82 3.67 -6.37
C LYS A 465 -29.75 4.26 -5.32
N ILE A 466 -30.34 3.41 -4.46
CA ILE A 466 -31.27 3.83 -3.40
C ILE A 466 -30.54 4.71 -2.38
N PHE A 467 -29.29 4.37 -2.03
CA PHE A 467 -28.53 5.05 -0.99
C PHE A 467 -27.60 6.16 -1.48
N THR A 468 -27.67 6.54 -2.75
CA THR A 468 -26.84 7.62 -3.32
C THR A 468 -27.06 8.97 -2.60
N TYR A 469 -28.23 9.18 -2.00
CA TYR A 469 -28.55 10.41 -1.25
C TYR A 469 -27.84 10.49 0.10
N ALA A 470 -27.47 9.35 0.69
CA ALA A 470 -27.00 9.31 2.07
C ALA A 470 -25.69 10.09 2.28
N HIS A 471 -25.58 10.72 3.43
CA HIS A 471 -24.41 11.45 3.89
C HIS A 471 -23.66 10.71 4.99
N ASN A 472 -24.34 9.82 5.69
CA ASN A 472 -23.81 9.03 6.79
C ASN A 472 -24.23 7.56 6.65
N PHE A 473 -23.42 6.65 7.18
CA PHE A 473 -23.70 5.22 7.27
C PHE A 473 -23.17 4.65 8.58
N ILE A 474 -23.88 3.69 9.15
CA ILE A 474 -23.39 2.86 10.24
C ILE A 474 -23.21 1.43 9.75
N TYR A 475 -22.07 0.83 10.07
CA TYR A 475 -21.76 -0.56 9.79
C TYR A 475 -21.63 -1.33 11.10
N MET A 476 -22.16 -2.55 11.17
CA MET A 476 -22.18 -3.33 12.39
C MET A 476 -21.88 -4.79 12.16
N GLY A 477 -21.18 -5.38 13.11
CA GLY A 477 -20.94 -6.81 13.18
C GLY A 477 -20.55 -7.23 14.59
N ARG A 478 -20.43 -8.53 14.82
CA ARG A 478 -19.93 -9.12 16.07
C ARG A 478 -18.79 -10.10 15.77
N GLY A 479 -17.96 -10.41 16.76
CA GLY A 479 -16.83 -11.32 16.59
C GLY A 479 -15.96 -10.92 15.39
N VAL A 480 -15.71 -11.85 14.48
CA VAL A 480 -14.95 -11.65 13.24
C VAL A 480 -15.66 -10.70 12.24
N ASN A 481 -16.97 -10.54 12.38
CA ASN A 481 -17.77 -9.66 11.52
C ASN A 481 -17.65 -8.18 11.91
N TYR A 482 -17.22 -7.85 13.15
CA TYR A 482 -16.95 -6.46 13.53
C TYR A 482 -15.79 -5.83 12.73
N PRO A 483 -14.61 -6.42 12.66
CA PRO A 483 -13.54 -5.88 11.79
C PRO A 483 -13.93 -5.85 10.31
N THR A 484 -14.76 -6.78 9.85
CA THR A 484 -15.31 -6.76 8.47
C THR A 484 -16.22 -5.57 8.25
N ALA A 485 -17.04 -5.21 9.25
CA ALA A 485 -17.87 -4.00 9.23
C ALA A 485 -17.01 -2.71 9.21
N LEU A 486 -15.92 -2.67 9.99
CA LEU A 486 -14.95 -1.57 9.93
C LEU A 486 -14.36 -1.40 8.53
N GLU A 487 -14.02 -2.52 7.86
CA GLU A 487 -13.48 -2.48 6.50
C GLU A 487 -14.51 -1.98 5.49
N GLY A 488 -15.77 -2.41 5.59
CA GLY A 488 -16.87 -1.89 4.75
C GLY A 488 -17.07 -0.39 4.92
N ALA A 489 -17.06 0.10 6.16
CA ALA A 489 -17.15 1.53 6.47
C ALA A 489 -15.95 2.31 5.91
N LEU A 490 -14.73 1.76 6.01
CA LEU A 490 -13.54 2.36 5.45
C LEU A 490 -13.66 2.49 3.93
N LYS A 491 -14.05 1.42 3.23
CA LYS A 491 -14.21 1.47 1.76
C LYS A 491 -15.19 2.52 1.33
N LEU A 492 -16.35 2.62 2.00
CA LEU A 492 -17.36 3.63 1.66
C LEU A 492 -16.83 5.05 1.85
N LYS A 493 -16.19 5.36 2.99
CA LYS A 493 -15.66 6.71 3.25
C LYS A 493 -14.55 7.11 2.31
N GLU A 494 -13.64 6.19 1.96
CA GLU A 494 -12.50 6.46 1.10
C GLU A 494 -12.89 6.93 -0.30
N ILE A 495 -13.86 6.27 -0.93
CA ILE A 495 -14.15 6.47 -2.35
C ILE A 495 -15.42 7.27 -2.61
N SER A 496 -16.39 7.30 -1.69
CA SER A 496 -17.66 8.05 -1.86
C SER A 496 -17.69 9.39 -1.10
N TYR A 497 -16.79 9.56 -0.13
CA TYR A 497 -16.73 10.68 0.82
C TYR A 497 -17.95 10.79 1.74
N ILE A 498 -18.70 9.69 1.88
CA ILE A 498 -19.76 9.56 2.87
C ILE A 498 -19.10 9.28 4.22
N HIS A 499 -19.56 9.93 5.29
CA HIS A 499 -19.13 9.59 6.64
C HIS A 499 -19.68 8.22 7.03
N ALA A 500 -18.81 7.25 7.22
CA ALA A 500 -19.19 5.88 7.56
C ALA A 500 -18.37 5.37 8.75
N GLU A 501 -19.04 4.76 9.72
CA GLU A 501 -18.39 4.21 10.91
C GLU A 501 -18.81 2.77 11.15
N GLY A 502 -17.87 1.97 11.65
CA GLY A 502 -18.09 0.59 12.04
C GLY A 502 -18.15 0.44 13.56
N TYR A 503 -19.13 -0.30 14.06
CA TYR A 503 -19.31 -0.55 15.50
C TYR A 503 -19.45 -2.04 15.80
N PRO A 504 -18.96 -2.51 16.97
CA PRO A 504 -19.44 -3.76 17.52
C PRO A 504 -20.95 -3.62 17.79
N ALA A 505 -21.77 -4.52 17.26
CA ALA A 505 -23.22 -4.34 17.29
C ALA A 505 -23.79 -4.15 18.72
N ALA A 506 -23.17 -4.77 19.73
CA ALA A 506 -23.55 -4.58 21.12
C ALA A 506 -23.31 -3.15 21.65
N GLU A 507 -22.25 -2.48 21.15
CA GLU A 507 -21.86 -1.15 21.61
C GLU A 507 -22.82 -0.04 21.11
N MET A 508 -23.71 -0.36 20.17
CA MET A 508 -24.75 0.58 19.73
C MET A 508 -25.53 1.16 20.91
N LYS A 509 -25.80 0.36 21.95
CA LYS A 509 -26.54 0.78 23.16
C LYS A 509 -25.81 1.81 24.02
N HIS A 510 -24.50 1.92 23.85
CA HIS A 510 -23.63 2.75 24.68
C HIS A 510 -23.31 4.12 24.06
N GLY A 511 -24.20 4.60 23.17
CA GLY A 511 -24.10 5.93 22.56
C GLY A 511 -24.55 5.97 21.09
N PRO A 512 -23.94 5.19 20.18
CA PRO A 512 -24.20 5.32 18.75
C PRO A 512 -25.66 5.14 18.31
N ILE A 513 -26.47 4.43 19.09
CA ILE A 513 -27.91 4.25 18.82
C ILE A 513 -28.67 5.57 18.81
N ALA A 514 -28.14 6.62 19.40
CA ALA A 514 -28.73 7.98 19.36
C ALA A 514 -28.72 8.57 17.94
N LEU A 515 -27.85 8.04 17.04
CA LEU A 515 -27.73 8.48 15.65
C LEU A 515 -28.76 7.80 14.73
N ILE A 516 -29.51 6.80 15.24
CA ILE A 516 -30.41 6.01 14.41
C ILE A 516 -31.70 6.79 14.14
N ASP A 517 -31.98 7.00 12.86
CA ASP A 517 -33.22 7.54 12.32
C ASP A 517 -33.51 6.92 10.94
N ALA A 518 -34.55 7.39 10.28
CA ALA A 518 -35.01 6.88 8.97
C ALA A 518 -34.02 7.26 7.81
N GLU A 519 -33.12 8.20 8.03
CA GLU A 519 -32.16 8.67 7.02
C GLU A 519 -30.75 8.11 7.22
N MET A 520 -30.51 7.39 8.34
CA MET A 520 -29.26 6.73 8.67
C MET A 520 -29.28 5.27 8.23
N PRO A 521 -28.72 4.91 7.06
CA PRO A 521 -28.59 3.51 6.66
C PRO A 521 -27.66 2.74 7.61
N CYS A 522 -28.13 1.56 8.03
CA CYS A 522 -27.40 0.66 8.91
C CYS A 522 -27.09 -0.65 8.17
N VAL A 523 -25.82 -0.88 7.84
CA VAL A 523 -25.36 -2.14 7.26
C VAL A 523 -25.01 -3.10 8.38
N VAL A 524 -25.68 -4.24 8.45
CA VAL A 524 -25.48 -5.25 9.48
C VAL A 524 -24.98 -6.55 8.86
N ILE A 525 -23.86 -7.07 9.35
CA ILE A 525 -23.37 -8.39 8.98
C ILE A 525 -23.95 -9.39 9.98
N ALA A 526 -24.91 -10.19 9.53
CA ALA A 526 -25.64 -11.16 10.33
C ALA A 526 -25.56 -12.57 9.72
N THR A 527 -24.34 -13.02 9.46
CA THR A 527 -24.06 -14.38 8.98
C THR A 527 -23.91 -15.36 10.15
N PRO A 528 -24.18 -16.67 9.94
CA PRO A 528 -24.16 -17.64 11.01
C PRO A 528 -22.83 -17.73 11.74
N ASP A 529 -22.85 -17.47 13.03
CA ASP A 529 -21.72 -17.66 13.96
C ASP A 529 -22.26 -17.88 15.38
N SER A 530 -21.38 -18.05 16.35
CA SER A 530 -21.75 -18.24 17.76
C SER A 530 -22.47 -17.03 18.39
N THR A 531 -22.51 -15.88 17.72
CA THR A 531 -23.12 -14.64 18.20
C THR A 531 -24.37 -14.23 17.42
N TYR A 532 -24.83 -15.05 16.47
CA TYR A 532 -25.94 -14.74 15.56
C TYR A 532 -27.20 -14.28 16.29
N ASP A 533 -27.70 -15.01 17.29
CA ASP A 533 -28.91 -14.64 18.06
C ASP A 533 -28.78 -13.26 18.73
N LYS A 534 -27.56 -12.91 19.15
CA LYS A 534 -27.28 -11.60 19.73
C LYS A 534 -27.25 -10.50 18.67
N THR A 535 -26.81 -10.83 17.47
CA THR A 535 -26.88 -9.93 16.32
C THR A 535 -28.32 -9.68 15.91
N VAL A 536 -29.17 -10.71 15.86
CA VAL A 536 -30.63 -10.57 15.65
C VAL A 536 -31.25 -9.56 16.62
N SER A 537 -30.98 -9.70 17.91
CA SER A 537 -31.49 -8.77 18.93
C SER A 537 -31.04 -7.32 18.68
N ASN A 538 -29.79 -7.10 18.20
CA ASN A 538 -29.33 -5.76 17.86
C ASN A 538 -30.01 -5.21 16.60
N VAL A 539 -30.34 -6.05 15.62
CA VAL A 539 -31.13 -5.68 14.44
C VAL A 539 -32.53 -5.21 14.85
N GLU A 540 -33.21 -5.96 15.73
CA GLU A 540 -34.50 -5.60 16.28
C GLU A 540 -34.50 -4.25 17.02
N GLU A 541 -33.43 -4.00 17.80
CA GLU A 541 -33.29 -2.73 18.55
C GLU A 541 -33.15 -1.51 17.62
N ILE A 542 -32.41 -1.67 16.50
CA ILE A 542 -32.28 -0.62 15.49
C ILE A 542 -33.61 -0.41 14.76
N LYS A 543 -34.25 -1.51 14.39
CA LYS A 543 -35.56 -1.47 13.72
C LYS A 543 -36.62 -0.77 14.56
N ALA A 544 -36.64 -1.05 15.86
CA ALA A 544 -37.56 -0.41 16.80
C ALA A 544 -37.40 1.12 16.92
N ARG A 545 -36.25 1.65 16.46
CA ARG A 545 -35.96 3.11 16.43
C ARG A 545 -36.09 3.73 15.04
N GLY A 546 -36.73 2.98 14.11
CA GLY A 546 -36.94 3.45 12.75
C GLY A 546 -35.71 3.41 11.85
N GLY A 547 -34.63 2.74 12.27
CA GLY A 547 -33.41 2.58 11.46
C GLY A 547 -33.68 1.80 10.18
N ARG A 548 -33.04 2.21 9.09
CA ARG A 548 -33.13 1.56 7.78
C ARG A 548 -32.01 0.55 7.64
N ILE A 549 -32.34 -0.73 7.62
CA ILE A 549 -31.40 -1.84 7.74
C ILE A 549 -31.10 -2.47 6.38
N VAL A 550 -29.82 -2.56 6.04
CA VAL A 550 -29.26 -3.39 4.97
C VAL A 550 -28.56 -4.57 5.63
N ALA A 551 -29.11 -5.76 5.54
CA ALA A 551 -28.54 -6.94 6.17
C ALA A 551 -27.76 -7.81 5.16
N ILE A 552 -26.53 -8.19 5.50
CA ILE A 552 -25.77 -9.24 4.83
C ILE A 552 -26.01 -10.52 5.62
N VAL A 553 -26.62 -11.51 5.00
CA VAL A 553 -27.07 -12.76 5.63
C VAL A 553 -26.70 -13.97 4.77
N ALA A 554 -26.66 -15.15 5.36
CA ALA A 554 -26.55 -16.39 4.59
C ALA A 554 -27.80 -16.63 3.71
N GLU A 555 -27.65 -17.38 2.62
CA GLU A 555 -28.76 -17.68 1.69
C GLU A 555 -29.99 -18.29 2.38
N GLU A 556 -29.75 -19.11 3.41
CA GLU A 556 -30.79 -19.81 4.17
C GLU A 556 -31.44 -18.96 5.27
N ASP A 557 -30.91 -17.77 5.53
CA ASP A 557 -31.44 -16.91 6.59
C ASP A 557 -32.89 -16.50 6.32
N VAL A 558 -33.71 -16.66 7.35
CA VAL A 558 -35.15 -16.27 7.34
C VAL A 558 -35.40 -15.20 8.41
N THR A 559 -34.66 -15.23 9.51
CA THR A 559 -34.98 -14.42 10.69
C THR A 559 -34.62 -12.95 10.47
N VAL A 560 -33.39 -12.65 10.16
CA VAL A 560 -32.96 -11.26 9.88
C VAL A 560 -33.55 -10.77 8.57
N SER A 561 -33.74 -11.66 7.58
CA SER A 561 -34.39 -11.35 6.30
C SER A 561 -35.82 -10.83 6.44
N GLN A 562 -36.56 -11.21 7.49
CA GLN A 562 -37.91 -10.71 7.75
C GLN A 562 -37.93 -9.36 8.47
N ILE A 563 -36.84 -8.98 9.14
CA ILE A 563 -36.75 -7.74 9.93
C ILE A 563 -36.13 -6.61 9.11
N ALA A 564 -35.12 -6.92 8.28
CA ALA A 564 -34.36 -5.96 7.50
C ALA A 564 -35.19 -5.33 6.37
N ASP A 565 -34.89 -4.09 6.01
CA ASP A 565 -35.52 -3.39 4.87
C ASP A 565 -34.94 -3.87 3.54
N TYR A 566 -33.65 -4.21 3.53
CA TYR A 566 -32.92 -4.72 2.38
C TYR A 566 -32.01 -5.88 2.79
N VAL A 567 -31.95 -6.90 1.96
CA VAL A 567 -31.20 -8.12 2.25
C VAL A 567 -30.23 -8.41 1.12
N ILE A 568 -28.97 -8.66 1.46
CA ILE A 568 -27.95 -9.17 0.55
C ILE A 568 -27.62 -10.57 1.02
N LYS A 569 -27.91 -11.57 0.20
CA LYS A 569 -27.66 -12.97 0.49
C LYS A 569 -26.27 -13.39 0.02
N VAL A 570 -25.54 -14.13 0.85
CA VAL A 570 -24.22 -14.67 0.54
C VAL A 570 -24.19 -16.18 0.81
N PRO A 571 -23.34 -16.95 0.09
CA PRO A 571 -23.15 -18.38 0.37
C PRO A 571 -22.71 -18.63 1.80
N SER A 572 -23.19 -19.70 2.42
CA SER A 572 -22.76 -20.13 3.75
C SER A 572 -21.39 -20.80 3.73
N ALA A 573 -20.58 -20.48 4.73
CA ALA A 573 -19.31 -21.12 5.02
C ALA A 573 -19.05 -21.14 6.53
N SER A 574 -17.92 -21.71 6.98
CA SER A 574 -17.53 -21.58 8.38
C SER A 574 -17.30 -20.12 8.78
N GLU A 575 -17.53 -19.79 10.05
CA GLU A 575 -17.34 -18.42 10.59
C GLU A 575 -15.95 -17.84 10.28
N PHE A 576 -14.94 -18.66 10.06
CA PHE A 576 -13.57 -18.23 9.77
C PHE A 576 -13.36 -17.74 8.33
N LEU A 577 -14.22 -18.17 7.39
CA LEU A 577 -14.16 -17.73 5.99
C LEU A 577 -15.17 -16.60 5.69
N MET A 578 -16.21 -16.45 6.52
CA MET A 578 -17.22 -15.40 6.33
C MET A 578 -16.65 -13.99 6.22
N PRO A 579 -15.58 -13.56 6.92
CA PRO A 579 -15.00 -12.24 6.72
C PRO A 579 -14.58 -11.97 5.27
N VAL A 580 -14.05 -12.97 4.57
CA VAL A 580 -13.66 -12.87 3.17
C VAL A 580 -14.90 -12.77 2.27
N ILE A 581 -15.89 -13.64 2.49
CA ILE A 581 -17.14 -13.68 1.71
C ILE A 581 -17.93 -12.38 1.90
N ASN A 582 -18.12 -11.94 3.15
CA ASN A 582 -18.89 -10.75 3.52
C ASN A 582 -18.23 -9.45 3.00
N SER A 583 -16.92 -9.43 2.77
CA SER A 583 -16.24 -8.25 2.25
C SER A 583 -16.63 -7.93 0.80
N ILE A 584 -17.03 -8.93 0.00
CA ILE A 584 -17.40 -8.75 -1.42
C ILE A 584 -18.60 -7.78 -1.58
N PRO A 585 -19.78 -8.03 -0.99
CA PRO A 585 -20.89 -7.09 -1.10
C PRO A 585 -20.59 -5.72 -0.50
N LEU A 586 -19.76 -5.63 0.53
CA LEU A 586 -19.36 -4.34 1.12
C LEU A 586 -18.48 -3.52 0.16
N GLN A 587 -17.52 -4.16 -0.51
CA GLN A 587 -16.65 -3.53 -1.51
C GLN A 587 -17.47 -3.06 -2.73
N LEU A 588 -18.40 -3.90 -3.23
CA LEU A 588 -19.28 -3.57 -4.35
C LEU A 588 -20.23 -2.43 -3.99
N LEU A 589 -20.81 -2.42 -2.77
CA LEU A 589 -21.70 -1.37 -2.31
C LEU A 589 -20.99 -0.01 -2.28
N ALA A 590 -19.78 0.03 -1.71
CA ALA A 590 -18.96 1.23 -1.69
C ALA A 590 -18.63 1.71 -3.12
N TYR A 591 -18.22 0.79 -4.00
CA TYR A 591 -17.89 1.08 -5.38
C TYR A 591 -19.07 1.69 -6.15
N TYR A 592 -20.24 1.02 -6.15
CA TYR A 592 -21.39 1.51 -6.91
C TYR A 592 -21.98 2.80 -6.35
N ILE A 593 -22.00 3.01 -5.03
CA ILE A 593 -22.40 4.30 -4.43
C ILE A 593 -21.46 5.41 -4.91
N ALA A 594 -20.15 5.17 -4.92
CA ALA A 594 -19.16 6.15 -5.36
C ALA A 594 -19.32 6.50 -6.85
N ILE A 595 -19.54 5.51 -7.71
CA ILE A 595 -19.80 5.71 -9.14
C ILE A 595 -21.09 6.51 -9.35
N ASN A 596 -22.18 6.18 -8.66
CA ASN A 596 -23.44 6.91 -8.75
C ASN A 596 -23.31 8.37 -8.27
N LYS A 597 -22.34 8.66 -7.40
CA LYS A 597 -22.00 10.03 -6.96
C LYS A 597 -20.97 10.72 -7.89
N GLY A 598 -20.58 10.09 -9.01
CA GLY A 598 -19.60 10.64 -9.97
C GLY A 598 -18.21 10.79 -9.40
N ARG A 599 -17.76 9.87 -8.51
CA ARG A 599 -16.44 9.90 -7.88
C ARG A 599 -15.43 9.06 -8.65
N ASP A 600 -14.17 9.50 -8.64
CA ASP A 600 -13.04 8.70 -9.13
C ASP A 600 -12.68 7.68 -8.04
N VAL A 601 -13.01 6.41 -8.27
CA VAL A 601 -12.80 5.33 -7.29
C VAL A 601 -11.37 4.81 -7.26
N ASP A 602 -10.63 4.97 -8.36
CA ASP A 602 -9.24 4.53 -8.43
C ASP A 602 -8.28 5.56 -7.81
N LYS A 603 -8.63 6.85 -7.90
CA LYS A 603 -7.84 7.97 -7.40
C LYS A 603 -8.72 8.93 -6.59
N PRO A 604 -9.23 8.51 -5.42
CA PRO A 604 -10.04 9.36 -4.57
C PRO A 604 -9.22 10.53 -4.03
N ARG A 605 -9.87 11.69 -3.86
CA ARG A 605 -9.19 12.90 -3.37
C ARG A 605 -8.54 12.68 -2.00
N ASN A 606 -7.40 13.33 -1.77
CA ASN A 606 -6.68 13.33 -0.49
C ASN A 606 -6.21 11.95 -0.01
N LEU A 607 -6.14 10.96 -0.89
CA LEU A 607 -5.65 9.63 -0.56
C LEU A 607 -4.56 9.18 -1.54
N ALA A 608 -3.58 8.48 -1.02
CA ALA A 608 -2.55 7.79 -1.78
C ALA A 608 -2.57 6.30 -1.45
N LYS A 609 -2.17 5.44 -2.41
CA LYS A 609 -2.19 3.98 -2.23
C LYS A 609 -1.36 3.49 -1.06
N SER A 610 -0.27 4.17 -0.74
CA SER A 610 0.64 3.80 0.35
C SER A 610 1.31 5.06 0.91
N VAL A 611 1.46 5.14 2.22
CA VAL A 611 2.08 6.28 2.92
C VAL A 611 3.50 5.87 3.29
N THR A 612 4.50 6.46 2.61
CA THR A 612 5.94 6.15 2.79
C THR A 612 6.71 7.27 3.48
N VAL A 613 6.02 8.29 3.92
CA VAL A 613 6.55 9.41 4.70
C VAL A 613 5.63 9.66 5.88
N GLU A 614 6.18 10.21 6.93
CA GLU A 614 5.45 10.64 8.11
C GLU A 614 4.96 12.08 7.96
#